data_86463c6c216091b94123665439267f03
#
_entry.id   86463c6c216091b94123665439267f03
#
_cell.length_a   1.000
_cell.length_b   1.000
_cell.length_c   1.000
_cell.angle_alpha   90.00
_cell.angle_beta   90.00
_cell.angle_gamma   90.00
#
_symmetry.space_group_name_H-M   'P 1'
#
loop_
_entity.id
_entity.type
_entity.pdbx_description
1 polymer ?
#
loop_
_entity_poly.entity_id
_entity_poly.type
_entity_poly.pdbx_seq_one_letter_code
_entity_poly.pdbx_strand_id
1 'polypeptide(L)'
;MKSCNVVMMNISRMEGVDIFAKYQSIFGFGQKTGIDLPGEADAASLIYTAENMKSADLATNSFGQNYNCTMIQMAAAYASMINGGSYYQPHVVKQILNEQGSVVDKKEPLLVRETISKETSDYINEALYQTVSGEGGTAGAAAVEGYEIAGKTGTAEKYPRSANNYLVSFIGYAPAHDPQVLCYVVIDTPHLEGKEQAHSTFASEIFSKIMAEVLPYMNVFPDGETAPADQEMADLPEGITSQNNGETEAPSEAPTNENGETYPVYDEEFIEEGVQYPELMPGDPSAESAPPEGQTAAPSQGSTEAPSQAPAAESSASGNGGGAEKPSEAKADTNT
;
A
#
# COMPACT_ATOMS: atom_id res chain seq x y z
N MET A 1 9.31 -6.00 11.11
CA MET A 1 9.74 -5.17 9.95
C MET A 1 9.62 -3.68 10.28
N LYS A 2 10.62 -2.87 9.90
CA LYS A 2 10.72 -1.46 10.33
C LYS A 2 10.18 -0.44 9.33
N SER A 3 9.63 -0.87 8.18
CA SER A 3 9.09 0.01 7.12
C SER A 3 10.07 1.12 6.69
N CYS A 4 11.32 0.77 6.41
CA CYS A 4 12.39 1.71 6.11
C CYS A 4 12.30 2.20 4.66
N ASN A 5 11.96 3.47 4.45
CA ASN A 5 11.83 4.07 3.12
C ASN A 5 13.15 4.02 2.32
N VAL A 6 14.30 4.26 2.98
CA VAL A 6 15.61 4.26 2.31
C VAL A 6 15.94 2.88 1.72
N VAL A 7 15.57 1.80 2.43
CA VAL A 7 15.76 0.43 1.92
C VAL A 7 14.92 0.22 0.67
N MET A 8 13.63 0.59 0.71
CA MET A 8 12.73 0.45 -0.44
C MET A 8 13.19 1.28 -1.65
N MET A 9 13.67 2.51 -1.42
CA MET A 9 14.26 3.34 -2.47
C MET A 9 15.50 2.69 -3.12
N ASN A 10 16.34 2.04 -2.33
CA ASN A 10 17.51 1.37 -2.87
C ASN A 10 17.14 0.11 -3.67
N ILE A 11 16.20 -0.69 -3.18
CA ILE A 11 15.67 -1.86 -3.89
C ILE A 11 15.09 -1.42 -5.24
N SER A 12 14.19 -0.43 -5.26
CA SER A 12 13.56 0.03 -6.50
C SER A 12 14.56 0.57 -7.53
N ARG A 13 15.67 1.19 -7.08
CA ARG A 13 16.75 1.62 -7.97
C ARG A 13 17.52 0.44 -8.59
N MET A 14 17.63 -0.67 -7.88
CA MET A 14 18.25 -1.88 -8.41
C MET A 14 17.35 -2.57 -9.44
N GLU A 15 16.04 -2.58 -9.20
CA GLU A 15 15.03 -3.13 -10.12
C GLU A 15 14.89 -2.29 -11.39
N GLY A 16 14.89 -0.96 -11.24
CA GLY A 16 14.69 -0.02 -12.33
C GLY A 16 13.22 0.28 -12.62
N VAL A 17 13.00 1.29 -13.46
CA VAL A 17 11.68 1.83 -13.78
C VAL A 17 10.80 0.80 -14.51
N ASP A 18 11.37 0.08 -15.46
CA ASP A 18 10.63 -0.85 -16.33
C ASP A 18 10.01 -1.99 -15.53
N ILE A 19 10.81 -2.62 -14.66
CA ILE A 19 10.36 -3.71 -13.80
C ILE A 19 9.33 -3.20 -12.80
N PHE A 20 9.60 -2.06 -12.15
CA PHE A 20 8.70 -1.49 -11.16
C PHE A 20 7.32 -1.17 -11.77
N ALA A 21 7.28 -0.46 -12.92
CA ALA A 21 6.03 -0.10 -13.60
C ALA A 21 5.28 -1.35 -14.10
N LYS A 22 6.01 -2.37 -14.56
CA LYS A 22 5.46 -3.65 -14.99
C LYS A 22 4.75 -4.35 -13.83
N TYR A 23 5.37 -4.45 -12.65
CA TYR A 23 4.72 -5.06 -11.48
C TYR A 23 3.54 -4.22 -10.96
N GLN A 24 3.59 -2.89 -11.03
CA GLN A 24 2.39 -2.08 -10.75
C GLN A 24 1.22 -2.49 -11.65
N SER A 25 1.47 -2.71 -12.94
CA SER A 25 0.45 -3.18 -13.90
C SER A 25 -0.01 -4.62 -13.62
N ILE A 26 0.93 -5.54 -13.29
CA ILE A 26 0.62 -6.92 -12.92
C ILE A 26 -0.33 -6.96 -11.71
N PHE A 27 -0.09 -6.14 -10.70
CA PHE A 27 -0.96 -6.01 -9.54
C PHE A 27 -2.25 -5.21 -9.79
N GLY A 28 -2.49 -4.74 -11.03
CA GLY A 28 -3.72 -4.07 -11.43
C GLY A 28 -3.83 -2.61 -11.02
N PHE A 29 -2.75 -1.98 -10.58
CA PHE A 29 -2.78 -0.55 -10.28
C PHE A 29 -2.98 0.27 -11.56
N GLY A 30 -3.85 1.28 -11.48
CA GLY A 30 -4.26 2.11 -12.61
C GLY A 30 -5.26 1.46 -13.55
N GLN A 31 -5.67 0.22 -13.32
CA GLN A 31 -6.69 -0.50 -14.11
C GLN A 31 -7.98 -0.62 -13.31
N LYS A 32 -9.12 -0.61 -13.99
CA LYS A 32 -10.37 -0.99 -13.34
C LYS A 32 -10.32 -2.45 -12.95
N THR A 33 -10.79 -2.78 -11.74
CA THR A 33 -10.85 -4.17 -11.27
C THR A 33 -11.98 -4.96 -11.90
N GLY A 34 -12.98 -4.25 -12.48
CA GLY A 34 -14.18 -4.87 -13.02
C GLY A 34 -15.14 -5.39 -11.95
N ILE A 35 -15.08 -4.85 -10.72
CA ILE A 35 -16.05 -5.16 -9.67
C ILE A 35 -17.48 -4.87 -10.16
N ASP A 36 -18.40 -5.74 -9.86
CA ASP A 36 -19.81 -5.67 -10.27
C ASP A 36 -20.63 -4.59 -9.53
N LEU A 37 -19.99 -3.47 -9.19
CA LEU A 37 -20.60 -2.29 -8.60
C LEU A 37 -20.50 -1.11 -9.56
N PRO A 38 -21.54 -0.26 -9.66
CA PRO A 38 -21.49 0.94 -10.49
C PRO A 38 -20.55 1.98 -9.91
N GLY A 39 -19.90 2.76 -10.79
CA GLY A 39 -19.11 3.94 -10.39
C GLY A 39 -17.68 3.64 -9.98
N GLU A 40 -17.10 2.51 -10.39
CA GLU A 40 -15.67 2.26 -10.18
C GLU A 40 -14.85 3.39 -10.82
N ALA A 41 -14.00 4.04 -10.02
CA ALA A 41 -13.21 5.17 -10.45
C ALA A 41 -12.06 4.73 -11.38
N ASP A 42 -11.80 5.54 -12.42
CA ASP A 42 -10.62 5.39 -13.26
C ASP A 42 -9.40 5.98 -12.56
N ALA A 43 -8.37 5.18 -12.35
CA ALA A 43 -7.12 5.57 -11.72
C ALA A 43 -5.92 5.55 -12.68
N ALA A 44 -6.12 5.35 -13.98
CA ALA A 44 -5.03 5.23 -14.96
C ALA A 44 -4.11 6.45 -15.00
N SER A 45 -4.67 7.66 -14.88
CA SER A 45 -3.90 8.92 -14.86
C SER A 45 -3.22 9.21 -13.51
N LEU A 46 -3.44 8.39 -12.50
CA LEU A 46 -2.97 8.60 -11.12
C LEU A 46 -1.72 7.78 -10.77
N ILE A 47 -1.24 6.98 -11.71
CA ILE A 47 0.01 6.21 -11.59
C ILE A 47 0.98 6.60 -12.70
N TYR A 48 2.24 6.30 -12.48
CA TYR A 48 3.29 6.50 -13.50
C TYR A 48 3.40 5.28 -14.39
N THR A 49 3.74 5.53 -15.66
CA THR A 49 4.15 4.50 -16.62
C THR A 49 5.69 4.46 -16.70
N ALA A 50 6.24 3.41 -17.28
CA ALA A 50 7.69 3.33 -17.53
C ALA A 50 8.24 4.53 -18.33
N GLU A 51 7.45 5.09 -19.24
CA GLU A 51 7.83 6.19 -20.11
C GLU A 51 7.92 7.54 -19.38
N ASN A 52 7.08 7.77 -18.37
CA ASN A 52 6.98 9.05 -17.68
C ASN A 52 7.57 9.05 -16.25
N MET A 53 7.87 7.87 -15.68
CA MET A 53 8.45 7.73 -14.35
C MET A 53 9.92 8.14 -14.34
N LYS A 54 10.26 9.13 -13.54
CA LYS A 54 11.63 9.56 -13.32
C LYS A 54 12.22 8.89 -12.08
N SER A 55 13.53 8.96 -11.91
CA SER A 55 14.24 8.38 -10.77
C SER A 55 13.71 8.85 -9.39
N ALA A 56 13.23 10.09 -9.29
CA ALA A 56 12.61 10.60 -8.06
C ALA A 56 11.22 10.01 -7.84
N ASP A 57 10.45 9.81 -8.92
CA ASP A 57 9.13 9.20 -8.86
C ASP A 57 9.22 7.73 -8.48
N LEU A 58 10.15 6.97 -9.09
CA LEU A 58 10.46 5.60 -8.72
C LEU A 58 10.79 5.47 -7.24
N ALA A 59 11.67 6.33 -6.73
CA ALA A 59 12.08 6.32 -5.35
C ALA A 59 10.90 6.57 -4.39
N THR A 60 10.01 7.53 -4.70
CA THR A 60 8.85 7.84 -3.87
C THR A 60 7.75 6.80 -3.99
N ASN A 61 7.51 6.26 -5.18
CA ASN A 61 6.53 5.20 -5.40
C ASN A 61 6.89 3.92 -4.65
N SER A 62 8.17 3.60 -4.51
CA SER A 62 8.66 2.39 -3.86
C SER A 62 8.25 2.25 -2.38
N PHE A 63 7.95 3.35 -1.70
CA PHE A 63 7.46 3.34 -0.33
C PHE A 63 6.01 3.88 -0.20
N GLY A 64 5.26 3.94 -1.32
CA GLY A 64 3.83 4.24 -1.32
C GLY A 64 3.48 5.73 -1.32
N GLN A 65 4.32 6.59 -1.91
CA GLN A 65 4.06 8.02 -2.08
C GLN A 65 4.02 8.40 -3.56
N ASN A 66 3.41 9.54 -3.88
CA ASN A 66 3.40 10.14 -5.21
C ASN A 66 2.63 9.36 -6.29
N TYR A 67 1.69 8.49 -5.89
CA TYR A 67 0.68 7.90 -6.76
C TYR A 67 -0.62 7.66 -5.97
N ASN A 68 -1.72 7.43 -6.68
CA ASN A 68 -2.99 7.07 -6.06
C ASN A 68 -3.61 5.86 -6.74
N CYS A 69 -4.29 5.04 -5.93
CA CYS A 69 -5.09 3.92 -6.39
C CYS A 69 -6.42 3.88 -5.63
N THR A 70 -7.38 3.14 -6.13
CA THR A 70 -8.63 2.92 -5.40
C THR A 70 -8.43 1.89 -4.28
N MET A 71 -9.29 1.93 -3.27
CA MET A 71 -9.24 0.95 -2.18
C MET A 71 -9.44 -0.48 -2.69
N ILE A 72 -10.30 -0.66 -3.70
CA ILE A 72 -10.54 -1.99 -4.28
C ILE A 72 -9.34 -2.49 -5.09
N GLN A 73 -8.62 -1.62 -5.81
CA GLN A 73 -7.37 -1.99 -6.48
C GLN A 73 -6.34 -2.47 -5.45
N MET A 74 -6.17 -1.73 -4.34
CA MET A 74 -5.26 -2.12 -3.27
C MET A 74 -5.67 -3.46 -2.64
N ALA A 75 -6.94 -3.65 -2.35
CA ALA A 75 -7.44 -4.89 -1.75
C ALA A 75 -7.26 -6.11 -2.68
N ALA A 76 -7.57 -5.96 -3.97
CA ALA A 76 -7.41 -7.04 -4.96
C ALA A 76 -5.93 -7.38 -5.19
N ALA A 77 -5.06 -6.36 -5.33
CA ALA A 77 -3.62 -6.55 -5.44
C ALA A 77 -3.04 -7.27 -4.21
N TYR A 78 -3.43 -6.81 -3.02
CA TYR A 78 -2.97 -7.40 -1.77
C TYR A 78 -3.48 -8.83 -1.59
N ALA A 79 -4.74 -9.11 -1.94
CA ALA A 79 -5.30 -10.45 -1.91
C ALA A 79 -4.51 -11.40 -2.81
N SER A 80 -4.14 -10.98 -4.03
CA SER A 80 -3.33 -11.81 -4.93
C SER A 80 -1.93 -12.08 -4.37
N MET A 81 -1.37 -11.13 -3.63
CA MET A 81 -0.03 -11.27 -3.05
C MET A 81 0.02 -12.30 -1.92
N ILE A 82 -1.09 -12.51 -1.20
CA ILE A 82 -1.14 -13.37 -0.01
C ILE A 82 -1.77 -14.75 -0.26
N ASN A 83 -2.44 -14.95 -1.41
CA ASN A 83 -3.19 -16.18 -1.73
C ASN A 83 -2.45 -17.14 -2.66
N GLY A 84 -1.14 -16.98 -2.81
CA GLY A 84 -0.33 -17.80 -3.70
C GLY A 84 -0.07 -17.18 -5.08
N GLY A 85 -0.46 -15.92 -5.29
CA GLY A 85 -0.22 -15.16 -6.52
C GLY A 85 -1.44 -14.96 -7.42
N SER A 86 -2.58 -15.56 -7.11
CA SER A 86 -3.76 -15.57 -7.97
C SER A 86 -4.57 -14.26 -7.86
N TYR A 87 -4.64 -13.47 -8.93
CA TYR A 87 -5.44 -12.26 -9.00
C TYR A 87 -6.84 -12.56 -9.51
N TYR A 88 -7.84 -12.45 -8.64
CA TYR A 88 -9.25 -12.64 -8.99
C TYR A 88 -9.93 -11.30 -9.23
N GLN A 89 -10.89 -11.29 -10.15
CA GLN A 89 -11.82 -10.17 -10.30
C GLN A 89 -12.70 -10.07 -9.05
N PRO A 90 -12.68 -8.94 -8.33
CA PRO A 90 -13.57 -8.77 -7.18
C PRO A 90 -15.03 -8.71 -7.62
N HIS A 91 -15.92 -9.29 -6.82
CA HIS A 91 -17.37 -9.23 -7.03
C HIS A 91 -18.11 -9.21 -5.68
N VAL A 92 -19.31 -8.65 -5.67
CA VAL A 92 -20.20 -8.55 -4.50
C VAL A 92 -21.41 -9.44 -4.67
N VAL A 93 -21.87 -9.61 -5.92
CA VAL A 93 -23.01 -10.46 -6.22
C VAL A 93 -22.59 -11.92 -6.17
N LYS A 94 -23.16 -12.69 -5.23
CA LYS A 94 -22.96 -14.13 -5.13
C LYS A 94 -23.83 -14.89 -6.12
N GLN A 95 -25.14 -14.54 -6.15
CA GLN A 95 -26.13 -15.21 -6.99
C GLN A 95 -27.38 -14.34 -7.19
N ILE A 96 -28.11 -14.60 -8.26
CA ILE A 96 -29.38 -13.98 -8.57
C ILE A 96 -30.49 -15.04 -8.42
N LEU A 97 -31.51 -14.74 -7.66
CA LEU A 97 -32.65 -15.62 -7.44
C LEU A 97 -33.87 -15.10 -8.17
N ASN A 98 -34.75 -16.00 -8.63
CA ASN A 98 -36.07 -15.64 -9.12
C ASN A 98 -37.06 -15.42 -7.93
N GLU A 99 -38.30 -15.05 -8.24
CA GLU A 99 -39.36 -14.84 -7.25
C GLU A 99 -39.69 -16.09 -6.39
N GLN A 100 -39.38 -17.27 -6.88
CA GLN A 100 -39.56 -18.55 -6.17
C GLN A 100 -38.34 -18.97 -5.35
N GLY A 101 -37.26 -18.15 -5.30
CA GLY A 101 -36.04 -18.44 -4.57
C GLY A 101 -35.10 -19.39 -5.29
N SER A 102 -35.35 -19.75 -6.54
CA SER A 102 -34.46 -20.58 -7.33
C SER A 102 -33.31 -19.76 -7.93
N VAL A 103 -32.09 -20.32 -7.93
CA VAL A 103 -30.93 -19.66 -8.52
C VAL A 103 -31.08 -19.55 -10.03
N VAL A 104 -31.03 -18.32 -10.55
CA VAL A 104 -31.09 -18.01 -11.99
C VAL A 104 -29.68 -17.84 -12.55
N ASP A 105 -28.79 -17.20 -11.78
CA ASP A 105 -27.41 -16.98 -12.12
C ASP A 105 -26.55 -17.06 -10.85
N LYS A 106 -25.34 -17.61 -10.96
CA LYS A 106 -24.36 -17.73 -9.89
C LYS A 106 -23.03 -17.19 -10.38
N LYS A 107 -22.43 -16.30 -9.62
CA LYS A 107 -21.09 -15.82 -9.93
C LYS A 107 -20.05 -16.80 -9.41
N GLU A 108 -19.23 -17.29 -10.32
CA GLU A 108 -18.03 -18.07 -9.96
C GLU A 108 -16.82 -17.15 -9.90
N PRO A 109 -15.82 -17.45 -9.03
CA PRO A 109 -14.58 -16.68 -8.98
C PRO A 109 -13.91 -16.68 -10.36
N LEU A 110 -13.57 -15.47 -10.86
CA LEU A 110 -12.87 -15.33 -12.14
C LEU A 110 -11.38 -15.05 -11.86
N LEU A 111 -10.54 -16.02 -12.12
CA LEU A 111 -9.09 -15.85 -12.13
C LEU A 111 -8.70 -15.02 -13.37
N VAL A 112 -8.08 -13.87 -13.15
CA VAL A 112 -7.66 -12.94 -14.21
C VAL A 112 -6.22 -13.22 -14.65
N ARG A 113 -5.32 -13.43 -13.66
CA ARG A 113 -3.89 -13.66 -13.91
C ARG A 113 -3.17 -14.12 -12.63
N GLU A 114 -1.98 -14.66 -12.82
CA GLU A 114 -1.01 -14.84 -11.75
C GLU A 114 -0.14 -13.60 -11.60
N THR A 115 0.19 -13.20 -10.37
CA THR A 115 0.97 -11.99 -10.07
C THR A 115 2.39 -12.30 -9.60
N ILE A 116 2.53 -13.32 -8.78
CA ILE A 116 3.80 -13.81 -8.21
C ILE A 116 3.73 -15.31 -8.00
N SER A 117 4.89 -15.95 -7.81
CA SER A 117 4.92 -17.36 -7.46
C SER A 117 4.37 -17.62 -6.04
N LYS A 118 3.90 -18.83 -5.81
CA LYS A 118 3.46 -19.26 -4.47
C LYS A 118 4.59 -19.14 -3.43
N GLU A 119 5.82 -19.47 -3.79
CA GLU A 119 6.98 -19.35 -2.90
C GLU A 119 7.20 -17.88 -2.45
N THR A 120 7.09 -16.94 -3.39
CA THR A 120 7.17 -15.51 -3.08
C THR A 120 6.02 -15.07 -2.16
N SER A 121 4.80 -15.57 -2.42
CA SER A 121 3.64 -15.31 -1.57
C SER A 121 3.85 -15.83 -0.15
N ASP A 122 4.33 -17.07 0.01
CA ASP A 122 4.61 -17.67 1.33
C ASP A 122 5.66 -16.85 2.11
N TYR A 123 6.72 -16.41 1.43
CA TYR A 123 7.73 -15.52 2.04
C TYR A 123 7.14 -14.18 2.49
N ILE A 124 6.26 -13.59 1.68
CA ILE A 124 5.58 -12.34 2.00
C ILE A 124 4.66 -12.52 3.20
N ASN A 125 3.89 -13.63 3.26
CA ASN A 125 3.00 -13.94 4.38
C ASN A 125 3.78 -13.99 5.69
N GLU A 126 4.91 -14.69 5.74
CA GLU A 126 5.77 -14.72 6.91
C GLU A 126 6.30 -13.32 7.27
N ALA A 127 6.76 -12.55 6.28
CA ALA A 127 7.25 -11.20 6.51
C ALA A 127 6.16 -10.26 7.05
N LEU A 128 4.91 -10.41 6.59
CA LEU A 128 3.77 -9.62 7.06
C LEU A 128 3.30 -10.06 8.45
N TYR A 129 3.35 -11.37 8.77
CA TYR A 129 3.10 -11.89 10.11
C TYR A 129 4.07 -11.27 11.13
N GLN A 130 5.35 -11.19 10.80
CA GLN A 130 6.37 -10.57 11.64
C GLN A 130 6.16 -9.06 11.87
N THR A 131 5.35 -8.38 11.08
CA THR A 131 5.00 -6.96 11.36
C THR A 131 4.06 -6.80 12.53
N VAL A 132 3.22 -7.80 12.80
CA VAL A 132 2.23 -7.80 13.91
C VAL A 132 2.80 -8.52 15.12
N SER A 133 3.32 -9.73 14.95
CA SER A 133 3.72 -10.65 16.04
C SER A 133 5.21 -10.62 16.35
N GLY A 134 6.06 -10.12 15.43
CA GLY A 134 7.51 -10.11 15.60
C GLY A 134 8.00 -9.05 16.60
N GLU A 135 9.13 -9.33 17.24
CA GLU A 135 9.78 -8.38 18.15
C GLU A 135 10.12 -7.07 17.42
N GLY A 136 9.54 -5.97 17.93
CA GLY A 136 9.67 -4.65 17.34
C GLY A 136 8.96 -4.50 16.00
N GLY A 137 7.97 -5.31 15.69
CA GLY A 137 7.01 -5.10 14.59
C GLY A 137 6.31 -3.74 14.71
N THR A 138 5.84 -3.22 13.59
CA THR A 138 5.22 -1.88 13.53
C THR A 138 3.71 -1.89 13.70
N ALA A 139 3.10 -3.07 13.77
CA ALA A 139 1.66 -3.25 13.71
C ALA A 139 1.08 -4.08 14.88
N GLY A 140 1.76 -4.15 16.03
CA GLY A 140 1.29 -4.90 17.19
C GLY A 140 -0.12 -4.53 17.67
N ALA A 141 -0.58 -3.30 17.43
CA ALA A 141 -1.95 -2.87 17.75
C ALA A 141 -3.04 -3.54 16.88
N ALA A 142 -2.66 -4.23 15.80
CA ALA A 142 -3.58 -5.01 14.97
C ALA A 142 -3.80 -6.44 15.48
N ALA A 143 -3.08 -6.88 16.51
CA ALA A 143 -3.20 -8.22 17.04
C ALA A 143 -4.64 -8.50 17.53
N VAL A 144 -5.11 -9.72 17.31
CA VAL A 144 -6.36 -10.26 17.85
C VAL A 144 -6.02 -11.50 18.64
N GLU A 145 -6.50 -11.57 19.89
CA GLU A 145 -6.19 -12.67 20.78
C GLU A 145 -6.65 -14.02 20.20
N GLY A 146 -5.75 -14.98 20.19
CA GLY A 146 -5.99 -16.33 19.67
C GLY A 146 -5.91 -16.48 18.16
N TYR A 147 -5.54 -15.42 17.42
CA TYR A 147 -5.44 -15.50 15.96
C TYR A 147 -4.07 -15.04 15.44
N GLU A 148 -3.57 -15.74 14.46
CA GLU A 148 -2.40 -15.28 13.69
C GLU A 148 -2.80 -14.19 12.69
N ILE A 149 -2.45 -12.97 13.05
CA ILE A 149 -2.72 -11.78 12.21
C ILE A 149 -1.47 -11.39 11.46
N ALA A 150 -1.63 -11.12 10.17
CA ALA A 150 -0.59 -10.53 9.33
C ALA A 150 -1.08 -9.25 8.68
N GLY A 151 -0.18 -8.32 8.34
CA GLY A 151 -0.59 -7.08 7.70
C GLY A 151 0.49 -6.01 7.67
N LYS A 152 0.10 -4.83 7.14
CA LYS A 152 1.00 -3.69 6.95
C LYS A 152 0.31 -2.37 7.26
N THR A 153 0.99 -1.55 8.04
CA THR A 153 0.63 -0.14 8.28
C THR A 153 0.95 0.73 7.08
N GLY A 154 0.14 1.74 6.82
CA GLY A 154 0.38 2.79 5.84
C GLY A 154 0.24 4.17 6.46
N THR A 155 1.11 5.09 6.05
CA THR A 155 1.03 6.52 6.40
C THR A 155 1.46 7.33 5.19
N ALA A 156 0.53 8.04 4.58
CA ALA A 156 0.78 8.89 3.43
C ALA A 156 0.48 10.35 3.77
N GLU A 157 1.45 11.23 3.49
CA GLU A 157 1.26 12.68 3.65
C GLU A 157 0.58 13.24 2.40
N LYS A 158 -0.50 13.98 2.60
CA LYS A 158 -1.30 14.59 1.52
C LYS A 158 -0.77 15.97 1.15
N TYR A 159 -1.06 16.39 -0.08
CA TYR A 159 -0.79 17.76 -0.51
C TYR A 159 -1.92 18.71 -0.11
N PRO A 160 -1.65 19.97 0.24
CA PRO A 160 -0.30 20.52 0.44
C PRO A 160 0.31 20.05 1.76
N ARG A 161 1.59 19.69 1.76
CA ARG A 161 2.31 19.18 2.95
C ARG A 161 2.31 20.15 4.12
N SER A 162 2.20 21.46 3.84
CA SER A 162 2.08 22.50 4.86
C SER A 162 0.82 22.39 5.74
N ALA A 163 -0.20 21.65 5.28
CA ALA A 163 -1.43 21.42 6.03
C ALA A 163 -1.30 20.27 7.05
N ASN A 164 -0.19 19.52 7.04
CA ASN A 164 0.04 18.33 7.87
C ASN A 164 -1.12 17.33 7.83
N ASN A 165 -1.73 17.15 6.67
CA ASN A 165 -2.81 16.20 6.48
C ASN A 165 -2.25 14.83 6.07
N TYR A 166 -2.75 13.80 6.71
CA TYR A 166 -2.31 12.43 6.47
C TYR A 166 -3.49 11.52 6.12
N LEU A 167 -3.18 10.49 5.35
CA LEU A 167 -4.00 9.31 5.19
C LEU A 167 -3.28 8.18 5.91
N VAL A 168 -3.89 7.64 6.96
CA VAL A 168 -3.34 6.52 7.71
C VAL A 168 -4.16 5.28 7.44
N SER A 169 -3.51 4.13 7.37
CA SER A 169 -4.19 2.91 7.01
C SER A 169 -3.54 1.67 7.63
N PHE A 170 -4.31 0.61 7.68
CA PHE A 170 -3.83 -0.73 7.93
C PHE A 170 -4.56 -1.70 7.01
N ILE A 171 -3.81 -2.52 6.30
CA ILE A 171 -4.33 -3.65 5.55
C ILE A 171 -3.79 -4.92 6.18
N GLY A 172 -4.67 -5.84 6.53
CA GLY A 172 -4.29 -7.06 7.19
C GLY A 172 -5.28 -8.18 6.92
N TYR A 173 -4.93 -9.37 7.34
CA TYR A 173 -5.69 -10.58 7.09
C TYR A 173 -5.45 -11.63 8.19
N ALA A 174 -6.29 -12.63 8.20
CA ALA A 174 -6.20 -13.80 9.08
C ALA A 174 -6.82 -15.03 8.41
N PRO A 175 -6.35 -16.25 8.78
CA PRO A 175 -5.08 -16.54 9.44
C PRO A 175 -3.86 -16.12 8.59
N ALA A 176 -2.71 -15.88 9.21
CA ALA A 176 -1.51 -15.36 8.52
C ALA A 176 -0.97 -16.32 7.44
N HIS A 177 -1.05 -17.63 7.68
CA HIS A 177 -0.49 -18.66 6.81
C HIS A 177 -1.54 -19.39 5.95
N ASP A 178 -2.84 -19.11 6.18
CA ASP A 178 -3.97 -19.58 5.37
C ASP A 178 -5.03 -18.46 5.27
N PRO A 179 -4.79 -17.41 4.49
CA PRO A 179 -5.63 -16.21 4.45
C PRO A 179 -7.08 -16.49 4.07
N GLN A 180 -8.02 -16.22 4.97
CA GLN A 180 -9.46 -16.38 4.76
C GLN A 180 -10.19 -15.04 4.67
N VAL A 181 -9.75 -14.06 5.45
CA VAL A 181 -10.40 -12.75 5.54
C VAL A 181 -9.35 -11.65 5.46
N LEU A 182 -9.52 -10.73 4.52
CA LEU A 182 -8.73 -9.52 4.38
C LEU A 182 -9.59 -8.32 4.79
N CYS A 183 -9.02 -7.43 5.60
CA CYS A 183 -9.64 -6.17 5.99
C CYS A 183 -8.70 -5.00 5.71
N TYR A 184 -9.21 -3.97 5.05
CA TYR A 184 -8.45 -2.75 4.74
C TYR A 184 -9.13 -1.55 5.38
N VAL A 185 -8.49 -0.96 6.37
CA VAL A 185 -8.95 0.22 7.09
C VAL A 185 -8.16 1.44 6.65
N VAL A 186 -8.86 2.49 6.24
CA VAL A 186 -8.29 3.77 5.81
C VAL A 186 -8.96 4.90 6.58
N ILE A 187 -8.16 5.78 7.17
CA ILE A 187 -8.60 7.00 7.84
C ILE A 187 -8.00 8.18 7.10
N ASP A 188 -8.84 8.93 6.42
CA ASP A 188 -8.42 10.13 5.69
C ASP A 188 -8.54 11.36 6.59
N THR A 189 -7.43 12.07 6.75
CA THR A 189 -7.34 13.31 7.51
C THR A 189 -7.90 13.15 8.94
N PRO A 190 -7.25 12.36 9.81
CA PRO A 190 -7.66 12.25 11.21
C PRO A 190 -7.72 13.64 11.86
N HIS A 191 -8.78 13.94 12.60
CA HIS A 191 -8.95 15.24 13.27
C HIS A 191 -8.13 15.31 14.56
N LEU A 192 -6.80 15.31 14.41
CA LEU A 192 -5.83 15.43 15.50
C LEU A 192 -4.87 16.59 15.22
N GLU A 193 -4.15 17.05 16.22
CA GLU A 193 -3.22 18.16 16.08
C GLU A 193 -1.84 17.72 15.56
N GLY A 194 -1.34 18.46 14.58
CA GLY A 194 0.03 18.32 14.08
C GLY A 194 0.38 16.93 13.59
N LYS A 195 1.52 16.40 14.02
CA LYS A 195 2.05 15.09 13.58
C LYS A 195 1.31 13.89 14.18
N GLU A 196 0.45 14.07 15.14
CA GLU A 196 -0.35 12.99 15.73
C GLU A 196 -1.32 12.38 14.72
N GLN A 197 -1.67 13.13 13.68
CA GLN A 197 -2.44 12.62 12.55
C GLN A 197 -1.73 11.49 11.78
N ALA A 198 -0.40 11.39 11.86
CA ALA A 198 0.40 10.39 11.13
C ALA A 198 0.45 9.01 11.81
N HIS A 199 -0.28 8.80 12.91
CA HIS A 199 -0.26 7.54 13.64
C HIS A 199 -1.18 6.49 13.01
N SER A 200 -0.61 5.55 12.28
CA SER A 200 -1.34 4.41 11.69
C SER A 200 -1.90 3.42 12.74
N THR A 201 -1.52 3.56 14.01
CA THR A 201 -2.03 2.77 15.14
C THR A 201 -3.57 2.81 15.21
N PHE A 202 -4.19 3.96 14.93
CA PHE A 202 -5.65 4.08 14.91
C PHE A 202 -6.32 3.11 13.92
N ALA A 203 -5.75 3.00 12.71
CA ALA A 203 -6.26 2.06 11.71
C ALA A 203 -6.05 0.61 12.13
N SER A 204 -4.92 0.31 12.79
CA SER A 204 -4.62 -1.03 13.33
C SER A 204 -5.56 -1.43 14.47
N GLU A 205 -5.90 -0.50 15.38
CA GLU A 205 -6.84 -0.74 16.47
C GLU A 205 -8.28 -0.96 15.96
N ILE A 206 -8.70 -0.21 14.93
CA ILE A 206 -10.00 -0.41 14.29
C ILE A 206 -10.04 -1.77 13.60
N PHE A 207 -8.98 -2.14 12.88
CA PHE A 207 -8.84 -3.46 12.27
C PHE A 207 -8.98 -4.56 13.31
N SER A 208 -8.24 -4.49 14.41
CA SER A 208 -8.28 -5.49 15.49
C SER A 208 -9.70 -5.70 16.01
N LYS A 209 -10.44 -4.60 16.25
CA LYS A 209 -11.83 -4.67 16.72
C LYS A 209 -12.77 -5.30 15.69
N ILE A 210 -12.62 -4.95 14.40
CA ILE A 210 -13.42 -5.55 13.32
C ILE A 210 -13.13 -7.05 13.24
N MET A 211 -11.87 -7.44 13.22
CA MET A 211 -11.49 -8.84 13.03
C MET A 211 -11.87 -9.71 14.24
N ALA A 212 -11.85 -9.17 15.45
CA ALA A 212 -12.31 -9.88 16.64
C ALA A 212 -13.79 -10.30 16.56
N GLU A 213 -14.61 -9.56 15.82
CA GLU A 213 -16.02 -9.91 15.59
C GLU A 213 -16.22 -10.71 14.29
N VAL A 214 -15.46 -10.38 13.23
CA VAL A 214 -15.63 -10.99 11.91
C VAL A 214 -15.10 -12.42 11.87
N LEU A 215 -13.96 -12.73 12.50
CA LEU A 215 -13.36 -14.05 12.43
C LEU A 215 -14.25 -15.13 13.02
N PRO A 216 -14.81 -14.99 14.24
CA PRO A 216 -15.78 -15.97 14.76
C PRO A 216 -17.05 -16.07 13.90
N TYR A 217 -17.56 -14.93 13.41
CA TYR A 217 -18.71 -14.91 12.51
C TYR A 217 -18.47 -15.69 11.21
N MET A 218 -17.25 -15.65 10.69
CA MET A 218 -16.83 -16.39 9.48
C MET A 218 -16.44 -17.84 9.79
N ASN A 219 -16.60 -18.32 11.04
CA ASN A 219 -16.16 -19.63 11.51
C ASN A 219 -14.64 -19.87 11.33
N VAL A 220 -13.86 -18.80 11.41
CA VAL A 220 -12.40 -18.89 11.56
C VAL A 220 -12.14 -18.99 13.07
N PHE A 221 -11.62 -20.14 13.52
CA PHE A 221 -11.40 -20.41 14.93
C PHE A 221 -10.02 -19.95 15.38
N PRO A 222 -9.86 -19.61 16.68
CA PRO A 222 -8.56 -19.34 17.26
C PRO A 222 -7.58 -20.51 17.10
N ASP A 223 -6.28 -20.20 17.10
CA ASP A 223 -5.22 -21.18 16.98
C ASP A 223 -5.32 -22.26 18.06
N GLY A 224 -5.34 -23.51 17.65
CA GLY A 224 -5.47 -24.67 18.55
C GLY A 224 -6.91 -25.04 18.94
N GLU A 225 -7.92 -24.30 18.49
CA GLU A 225 -9.32 -24.67 18.65
C GLU A 225 -9.87 -25.33 17.39
N THR A 226 -10.61 -26.43 17.59
CA THR A 226 -11.36 -27.08 16.50
C THR A 226 -12.82 -26.66 16.57
N ALA A 227 -13.49 -26.64 15.40
CA ALA A 227 -14.93 -26.42 15.36
C ALA A 227 -15.65 -27.31 16.36
N PRO A 228 -16.60 -26.81 17.16
CA PRO A 228 -17.45 -27.62 18.00
C PRO A 228 -18.15 -28.71 17.17
N ALA A 229 -18.02 -29.95 17.57
CA ALA A 229 -18.50 -31.12 16.83
C ALA A 229 -20.03 -31.17 16.58
N ASP A 230 -20.82 -30.28 17.20
CA ASP A 230 -22.27 -30.34 17.29
C ASP A 230 -23.01 -29.00 17.02
N GLN A 231 -22.39 -28.01 16.41
CA GLN A 231 -23.19 -26.90 15.87
C GLN A 231 -23.69 -27.27 14.47
N GLU A 232 -24.93 -27.79 14.40
CA GLU A 232 -25.71 -27.75 13.19
C GLU A 232 -25.56 -26.36 12.56
N MET A 233 -25.07 -26.32 11.34
CA MET A 233 -24.91 -25.10 10.54
C MET A 233 -26.30 -24.50 10.30
N ALA A 234 -26.83 -23.79 11.29
CA ALA A 234 -28.00 -22.97 11.14
C ALA A 234 -27.62 -21.74 10.34
N ASP A 235 -28.01 -21.73 9.05
CA ASP A 235 -28.15 -20.57 8.18
C ASP A 235 -26.93 -19.65 7.97
N LEU A 236 -25.75 -20.20 7.83
CA LEU A 236 -24.71 -19.49 7.08
C LEU A 236 -25.07 -19.55 5.58
N PRO A 237 -24.91 -18.46 4.83
CA PRO A 237 -25.07 -18.52 3.37
C PRO A 237 -24.11 -19.60 2.83
N GLU A 238 -24.68 -20.70 2.32
CA GLU A 238 -23.92 -21.76 1.66
C GLU A 238 -22.98 -21.13 0.62
N GLY A 239 -21.68 -21.25 0.79
CA GLY A 239 -20.73 -20.80 -0.21
C GLY A 239 -19.41 -20.24 0.30
N ILE A 240 -19.13 -20.26 1.61
CA ILE A 240 -17.79 -20.01 2.12
C ILE A 240 -17.26 -21.33 2.71
N THR A 241 -17.11 -22.31 1.87
CA THR A 241 -16.28 -23.47 2.19
C THR A 241 -14.96 -23.31 1.44
N SER A 242 -13.88 -23.36 2.19
CA SER A 242 -12.53 -23.54 1.70
C SER A 242 -12.50 -24.76 0.74
N GLN A 243 -12.70 -24.50 -0.55
CA GLN A 243 -12.39 -25.45 -1.61
C GLN A 243 -11.29 -24.84 -2.48
N ASN A 244 -10.12 -24.67 -1.89
CA ASN A 244 -8.89 -24.43 -2.64
C ASN A 244 -8.08 -25.74 -2.79
N ASN A 245 -8.74 -26.81 -3.16
CA ASN A 245 -8.09 -28.05 -3.62
C ASN A 245 -8.68 -28.47 -4.96
N GLY A 246 -8.65 -27.59 -5.93
CA GLY A 246 -8.93 -27.88 -7.34
C GLY A 246 -7.92 -27.12 -8.17
N GLU A 247 -7.07 -27.86 -8.86
CA GLU A 247 -6.31 -27.34 -9.99
C GLU A 247 -7.31 -26.71 -10.95
N THR A 248 -7.43 -25.39 -10.94
CA THR A 248 -8.16 -24.67 -11.96
C THR A 248 -7.23 -24.54 -13.14
N GLU A 249 -7.50 -25.31 -14.21
CA GLU A 249 -6.85 -25.06 -15.50
C GLU A 249 -7.04 -23.57 -15.87
N ALA A 250 -5.94 -22.94 -16.27
CA ALA A 250 -5.97 -21.56 -16.75
C ALA A 250 -7.00 -21.43 -17.89
N PRO A 251 -7.80 -20.35 -17.93
CA PRO A 251 -8.76 -20.12 -18.99
C PRO A 251 -8.06 -20.15 -20.35
N SER A 252 -8.62 -20.86 -21.32
CA SER A 252 -8.06 -20.98 -22.68
C SER A 252 -8.12 -19.68 -23.48
N GLU A 253 -8.84 -18.70 -23.01
CA GLU A 253 -8.94 -17.35 -23.62
C GLU A 253 -8.75 -16.31 -22.53
N ALA A 254 -8.00 -15.24 -22.87
CA ALA A 254 -7.76 -14.13 -21.95
C ALA A 254 -9.09 -13.47 -21.57
N PRO A 255 -9.37 -13.30 -20.27
CA PRO A 255 -10.61 -12.66 -19.82
C PRO A 255 -10.68 -11.21 -20.28
N THR A 256 -11.91 -10.75 -20.57
CA THR A 256 -12.18 -9.38 -21.01
C THR A 256 -13.02 -8.65 -19.97
N ASN A 257 -12.83 -7.33 -19.86
CA ASN A 257 -13.68 -6.49 -19.04
C ASN A 257 -15.05 -6.25 -19.71
N GLU A 258 -15.96 -5.58 -19.03
CA GLU A 258 -17.30 -5.24 -19.53
C GLU A 258 -17.32 -4.43 -20.85
N ASN A 259 -16.19 -3.79 -21.21
CA ASN A 259 -16.00 -3.03 -22.44
C ASN A 259 -15.41 -3.88 -23.56
N GLY A 260 -15.15 -5.17 -23.36
CA GLY A 260 -14.55 -6.07 -24.32
C GLY A 260 -13.03 -5.92 -24.48
N GLU A 261 -12.37 -5.21 -23.57
CA GLU A 261 -10.91 -5.09 -23.52
C GLU A 261 -10.32 -6.26 -22.76
N THR A 262 -9.32 -6.92 -23.32
CA THR A 262 -8.60 -8.03 -22.65
C THR A 262 -7.73 -7.49 -21.53
N TYR A 263 -7.76 -8.17 -20.37
CA TYR A 263 -6.77 -7.93 -19.33
C TYR A 263 -5.36 -8.29 -19.85
N PRO A 264 -4.32 -7.53 -19.44
CA PRO A 264 -2.96 -7.89 -19.82
C PRO A 264 -2.62 -9.27 -19.29
N VAL A 265 -2.23 -10.17 -20.20
CA VAL A 265 -1.77 -11.52 -19.85
C VAL A 265 -0.25 -11.48 -19.76
N TYR A 266 0.27 -11.96 -18.66
CA TYR A 266 1.70 -12.11 -18.42
C TYR A 266 1.99 -13.62 -18.37
N ASP A 267 2.93 -14.10 -19.18
CA ASP A 267 3.29 -15.52 -19.23
C ASP A 267 4.09 -15.97 -17.99
N GLU A 268 4.09 -17.26 -17.73
CA GLU A 268 4.80 -17.84 -16.58
C GLU A 268 6.30 -17.55 -16.63
N GLU A 269 6.89 -17.56 -17.82
CA GLU A 269 8.30 -17.27 -18.05
C GLU A 269 8.69 -15.88 -17.54
N PHE A 270 7.73 -14.92 -17.58
CA PHE A 270 7.92 -13.58 -17.05
C PHE A 270 7.90 -13.52 -15.52
N ILE A 271 7.10 -14.37 -14.87
CA ILE A 271 6.99 -14.44 -13.42
C ILE A 271 8.21 -15.17 -12.83
N GLU A 272 8.72 -16.18 -13.53
CA GLU A 272 9.89 -16.95 -13.12
C GLU A 272 11.24 -16.27 -13.43
N GLU A 273 11.33 -15.46 -14.49
CA GLU A 273 12.49 -14.61 -14.75
C GLU A 273 12.64 -13.43 -13.78
N GLY A 274 11.92 -13.47 -12.66
CA GLY A 274 12.04 -12.53 -11.56
C GLY A 274 13.49 -12.39 -11.15
N VAL A 275 13.97 -11.18 -11.28
CA VAL A 275 15.26 -10.59 -10.87
C VAL A 275 16.17 -11.61 -10.15
N GLN A 276 17.20 -12.09 -10.83
CA GLN A 276 18.35 -12.70 -10.14
C GLN A 276 18.88 -11.66 -9.17
N TYR A 277 18.49 -11.78 -7.92
CA TYR A 277 19.11 -11.03 -6.85
C TYR A 277 20.59 -11.41 -6.83
N PRO A 278 21.54 -10.45 -6.92
CA PRO A 278 22.92 -10.78 -6.60
C PRO A 278 22.90 -11.39 -5.20
N GLU A 279 23.51 -12.57 -5.04
CA GLU A 279 23.66 -13.20 -3.73
C GLU A 279 24.10 -12.13 -2.74
N LEU A 280 23.30 -11.87 -1.74
CA LEU A 280 23.66 -11.04 -0.60
C LEU A 280 24.80 -11.78 0.10
N MET A 281 26.04 -11.44 -0.26
CA MET A 281 27.19 -11.87 0.48
C MET A 281 26.97 -11.47 1.95
N PRO A 282 27.14 -12.38 2.91
CA PRO A 282 27.11 -12.02 4.32
C PRO A 282 28.12 -10.89 4.53
N GLY A 283 27.65 -9.73 4.98
CA GLY A 283 28.49 -8.56 5.18
C GLY A 283 29.62 -8.88 6.14
N ASP A 284 30.84 -8.80 5.65
CA ASP A 284 32.05 -8.74 6.46
C ASP A 284 32.01 -7.40 7.23
N PRO A 285 32.00 -7.40 8.57
CA PRO A 285 31.93 -6.17 9.35
C PRO A 285 33.25 -5.36 9.37
N SER A 286 34.25 -5.72 8.55
CA SER A 286 35.57 -5.07 8.49
C SER A 286 35.84 -4.23 7.24
N ALA A 287 34.88 -3.97 6.36
CA ALA A 287 35.04 -3.04 5.25
C ALA A 287 34.87 -1.60 5.69
N GLU A 288 35.83 -1.09 6.42
CA GLU A 288 36.02 0.31 6.74
C GLU A 288 36.38 1.09 5.46
N SER A 289 35.70 2.20 5.27
CA SER A 289 35.80 3.15 4.18
C SER A 289 37.21 3.58 3.84
N ALA A 290 37.68 3.39 2.60
CA ALA A 290 38.72 4.19 1.99
C ALA A 290 38.20 4.84 0.71
N PRO A 291 38.41 6.15 0.49
CA PRO A 291 38.05 6.80 -0.76
C PRO A 291 39.03 6.38 -1.88
N PRO A 292 38.62 6.33 -3.13
CA PRO A 292 39.50 5.94 -4.23
C PRO A 292 40.51 7.06 -4.52
N GLU A 293 41.77 6.74 -4.33
CA GLU A 293 42.90 7.53 -4.83
C GLU A 293 43.11 7.30 -6.33
N GLY A 294 43.28 8.44 -7.04
CA GLY A 294 44.26 8.50 -8.11
C GLY A 294 43.81 8.23 -9.53
N GLN A 295 43.45 9.27 -10.24
CA GLN A 295 43.90 9.42 -11.62
C GLN A 295 44.50 10.81 -11.83
N THR A 296 45.83 10.82 -11.93
CA THR A 296 46.64 11.93 -12.40
C THR A 296 46.46 12.16 -13.88
N ALA A 297 46.13 13.39 -14.25
CA ALA A 297 46.40 13.92 -15.58
C ALA A 297 47.02 15.30 -15.43
N ALA A 298 48.19 15.46 -16.03
CA ALA A 298 49.01 16.63 -16.04
C ALA A 298 48.58 17.64 -17.14
N PRO A 299 49.26 18.79 -17.32
CA PRO A 299 48.59 20.10 -17.26
C PRO A 299 48.56 20.81 -18.61
N SER A 300 47.68 21.78 -18.76
CA SER A 300 47.86 22.82 -19.77
C SER A 300 47.52 24.22 -19.23
N GLN A 301 48.46 25.08 -19.51
CA GLN A 301 48.67 26.45 -19.09
C GLN A 301 47.59 27.44 -19.62
N GLY A 302 47.42 28.52 -18.87
CA GLY A 302 47.32 29.85 -19.47
C GLY A 302 46.14 30.68 -19.04
N SER A 303 46.49 31.65 -18.25
CA SER A 303 46.35 33.10 -18.16
C SER A 303 45.11 33.64 -17.43
N THR A 304 45.42 34.26 -16.31
CA THR A 304 45.28 35.68 -15.88
C THR A 304 43.94 36.37 -16.14
N GLU A 305 43.20 36.73 -15.12
CA GLU A 305 43.08 38.05 -14.49
C GLU A 305 41.95 38.06 -13.48
N ALA A 306 42.23 38.52 -12.30
CA ALA A 306 41.34 39.14 -11.30
C ALA A 306 41.71 40.64 -11.26
N PRO A 307 41.10 41.53 -10.50
CA PRO A 307 39.88 41.55 -9.69
C PRO A 307 39.05 42.85 -9.92
N SER A 308 37.90 43.00 -9.23
CA SER A 308 37.42 44.28 -8.69
C SER A 308 36.07 44.15 -8.01
N GLN A 309 36.05 44.23 -6.70
CA GLN A 309 35.54 45.27 -5.79
C GLN A 309 34.04 45.53 -5.81
N ALA A 310 33.45 45.28 -4.65
CA ALA A 310 32.21 45.85 -4.16
C ALA A 310 32.34 47.36 -3.90
N PRO A 311 31.24 48.07 -3.77
CA PRO A 311 31.19 49.01 -2.66
C PRO A 311 29.95 48.90 -1.73
N ALA A 312 30.23 49.34 -0.53
CA ALA A 312 29.37 49.39 0.63
C ALA A 312 28.42 50.62 0.67
N ALA A 313 27.38 50.43 1.49
CA ALA A 313 26.63 51.36 2.33
C ALA A 313 26.71 52.88 2.13
N GLU A 314 25.53 53.51 2.31
CA GLU A 314 25.27 54.67 3.17
C GLU A 314 23.74 54.89 3.22
N SER A 315 23.18 54.85 4.34
CA SER A 315 22.52 55.62 5.38
C SER A 315 22.07 57.07 5.03
N SER A 316 20.81 57.36 5.28
CA SER A 316 20.31 58.62 5.94
C SER A 316 18.79 58.51 6.14
N ALA A 317 18.42 58.65 7.20
CA ALA A 317 17.72 59.18 8.29
C ALA A 317 16.89 60.46 8.00
N SER A 318 15.77 60.52 8.62
CA SER A 318 14.91 61.58 9.22
C SER A 318 13.47 61.50 8.68
N GLY A 319 12.41 61.59 9.45
CA GLY A 319 12.18 61.99 10.82
C GLY A 319 10.74 62.44 10.92
N ASN A 320 10.16 62.25 12.11
CA ASN A 320 9.02 62.96 12.71
C ASN A 320 7.62 62.74 12.10
N GLY A 321 6.56 62.53 12.83
CA GLY A 321 6.11 62.82 14.17
C GLY A 321 4.66 62.46 14.32
N GLY A 322 4.32 62.06 15.49
CA GLY A 322 3.25 62.55 16.32
C GLY A 322 1.83 62.00 16.15
N GLY A 323 1.28 61.51 17.24
CA GLY A 323 -0.14 61.54 17.49
C GLY A 323 -0.71 60.32 18.20
N ALA A 324 -0.66 60.31 19.48
CA ALA A 324 -1.40 59.44 20.39
C ALA A 324 -2.91 59.70 20.31
N GLU A 325 -3.69 58.64 20.54
CA GLU A 325 -4.80 58.63 21.47
C GLU A 325 -5.48 57.25 21.55
N LYS A 326 -5.49 56.72 22.74
CA LYS A 326 -6.48 55.77 23.32
C LYS A 326 -7.31 56.62 24.29
N PRO A 327 -8.45 56.20 24.88
CA PRO A 327 -9.23 54.96 24.86
C PRO A 327 -10.76 55.19 24.83
N SER A 328 -11.59 54.14 24.82
CA SER A 328 -12.68 53.97 25.80
C SER A 328 -13.48 52.69 25.64
N GLU A 329 -13.69 52.08 26.76
CA GLU A 329 -14.63 51.00 27.12
C GLU A 329 -16.10 51.38 26.90
N ALA A 330 -16.96 50.35 26.68
CA ALA A 330 -18.21 50.10 27.40
C ALA A 330 -18.95 48.93 26.75
N LYS A 331 -19.04 47.74 27.43
CA LYS A 331 -20.17 47.21 28.22
C LYS A 331 -21.45 46.92 27.43
N ALA A 332 -21.70 45.61 27.36
CA ALA A 332 -22.89 44.84 27.78
C ALA A 332 -24.26 45.30 27.31
N ASP A 333 -25.01 44.39 26.71
CA ASP A 333 -26.22 43.81 27.31
C ASP A 333 -26.83 42.68 26.42
N THR A 334 -27.11 41.61 27.05
CA THR A 334 -28.12 40.57 27.10
C THR A 334 -29.39 40.71 26.25
N ASN A 335 -29.90 39.53 25.88
CA ASN A 335 -31.26 39.09 25.60
C ASN A 335 -31.60 38.85 24.11
N THR A 336 -31.86 37.69 23.64
CA THR A 336 -32.91 36.68 23.89
C THR A 336 -32.42 35.33 23.38
#